data_2a133bbc4c434e92b0922cdf1daf062d
#
_entry.id   2a133bbc4c434e92b0922cdf1daf062d
#
_cell.length_a   1.000
_cell.length_b   1.000
_cell.length_c   1.000
_cell.angle_alpha   90.00
_cell.angle_beta   90.00
_cell.angle_gamma   90.00
#
_symmetry.space_group_name_H-M   'P 1'
#
loop_
_entity.id
_entity.type
_entity.pdbx_description
1 polymer ?
#
loop_
_entity_poly.entity_id
_entity_poly.type
_entity_poly.pdbx_seq_one_letter_code
_entity_poly.pdbx_strand_id
1 'polypeptide(L)'
;MYKLSNSAMLLDIEAFLKQEIAEKIKTCPSVIKILSISCIDQQWSEQVNEYGLPVDDDDEDEAVGYEQRATRKVEWRLNYFDGSGMVKGNVYTAELESHWTENVHDSKDYVYMLLERTEAEALMQELADLAEANIQAARKQLF
;
A
#
# COMPACT_ATOMS: atom_id res chain seq x y z
N MET A 1 16.65 -10.65 -11.06
CA MET A 1 16.03 -10.77 -9.75
C MET A 1 15.78 -9.40 -9.16
N TYR A 2 14.58 -9.18 -8.73
CA TYR A 2 14.18 -7.90 -8.15
C TYR A 2 14.78 -7.76 -6.74
N LYS A 3 15.60 -6.75 -6.54
CA LYS A 3 16.26 -6.53 -5.25
C LYS A 3 15.73 -5.29 -4.58
N LEU A 4 15.01 -5.45 -3.49
CA LEU A 4 14.60 -4.36 -2.60
C LEU A 4 15.69 -4.07 -1.56
N SER A 5 16.90 -3.83 -2.01
CA SER A 5 18.03 -3.76 -1.07
C SER A 5 18.54 -2.35 -0.80
N ASN A 6 17.98 -1.32 -1.44
CA ASN A 6 18.41 0.04 -1.15
C ASN A 6 17.28 0.90 -0.58
N SER A 7 17.65 1.89 0.19
CA SER A 7 16.71 2.80 0.86
C SER A 7 15.84 3.60 -0.10
N ALA A 8 16.31 3.87 -1.33
CA ALA A 8 15.52 4.57 -2.34
C ALA A 8 14.32 3.76 -2.79
N MET A 9 14.46 2.43 -2.93
CA MET A 9 13.34 1.55 -3.30
C MET A 9 12.31 1.44 -2.17
N LEU A 10 12.76 1.44 -0.91
CA LEU A 10 11.86 1.46 0.24
C LEU A 10 11.04 2.75 0.30
N LEU A 11 11.67 3.89 -0.02
CA LEU A 11 10.98 5.16 -0.10
C LEU A 11 9.93 5.18 -1.23
N ASP A 12 10.25 4.57 -2.37
CA ASP A 12 9.32 4.45 -3.49
C ASP A 12 8.10 3.58 -3.11
N ILE A 13 8.30 2.50 -2.38
CA ILE A 13 7.22 1.65 -1.88
C ILE A 13 6.34 2.44 -0.91
N GLU A 14 6.95 3.18 0.00
CA GLU A 14 6.23 4.00 0.95
C GLU A 14 5.39 5.08 0.26
N ALA A 15 5.96 5.77 -0.71
CA ALA A 15 5.26 6.77 -1.51
C ALA A 15 4.09 6.15 -2.29
N PHE A 16 4.30 5.00 -2.89
CA PHE A 16 3.27 4.24 -3.59
C PHE A 16 2.11 3.87 -2.66
N LEU A 17 2.42 3.34 -1.47
CA LEU A 17 1.42 2.96 -0.48
C LEU A 17 0.61 4.16 0.01
N LYS A 18 1.27 5.28 0.28
CA LYS A 18 0.59 6.51 0.69
C LYS A 18 -0.41 6.97 -0.37
N GLN A 19 0.00 6.95 -1.62
CA GLN A 19 -0.87 7.36 -2.74
C GLN A 19 -2.06 6.41 -2.90
N GLU A 20 -1.82 5.10 -2.88
CA GLU A 20 -2.88 4.10 -3.03
C GLU A 20 -3.89 4.14 -1.89
N ILE A 21 -3.41 4.25 -0.65
CA ILE A 21 -4.28 4.36 0.51
C ILE A 21 -5.09 5.66 0.46
N ALA A 22 -4.43 6.78 0.14
CA ALA A 22 -5.08 8.08 0.05
C ALA A 22 -6.20 8.09 -1.01
N GLU A 23 -5.97 7.47 -2.16
CA GLU A 23 -7.00 7.35 -3.21
C GLU A 23 -8.20 6.54 -2.73
N LYS A 24 -7.98 5.45 -2.00
CA LYS A 24 -9.05 4.59 -1.50
C LYS A 24 -9.94 5.29 -0.45
N ILE A 25 -9.36 6.16 0.36
CA ILE A 25 -10.08 6.89 1.41
C ILE A 25 -10.36 8.36 1.03
N LYS A 26 -10.01 8.76 -0.18
CA LYS A 26 -10.27 10.08 -0.77
C LYS A 26 -9.68 11.22 0.07
N THR A 27 -8.39 11.13 0.35
CA THR A 27 -7.65 12.17 1.06
C THR A 27 -6.30 12.43 0.39
N CYS A 28 -5.51 13.35 0.96
CA CYS A 28 -4.16 13.66 0.45
C CYS A 28 -3.15 12.65 0.95
N PRO A 29 -2.19 12.22 0.11
CA PRO A 29 -1.12 11.31 0.55
C PRO A 29 -0.30 11.85 1.72
N SER A 30 -0.17 13.16 1.84
CA SER A 30 0.63 13.80 2.90
C SER A 30 0.11 13.55 4.32
N VAL A 31 -1.16 13.17 4.48
CA VAL A 31 -1.73 12.88 5.81
C VAL A 31 -1.65 11.39 6.17
N ILE A 32 -1.10 10.56 5.28
CA ILE A 32 -0.91 9.14 5.53
C ILE A 32 0.51 8.94 6.07
N LYS A 33 0.63 8.25 7.19
CA LYS A 33 1.92 7.81 7.72
C LYS A 33 1.98 6.29 7.70
N ILE A 34 3.00 5.77 7.04
CA ILE A 34 3.30 4.33 7.04
C ILE A 34 4.16 4.04 8.27
N LEU A 35 3.70 3.16 9.13
CA LEU A 35 4.38 2.82 10.38
C LEU A 35 5.30 1.63 10.22
N SER A 36 4.85 0.60 9.50
CA SER A 36 5.64 -0.60 9.28
C SER A 36 5.21 -1.31 8.01
N ILE A 37 6.16 -1.97 7.37
CA ILE A 37 5.94 -2.86 6.24
C ILE A 37 6.67 -4.15 6.57
N SER A 38 5.94 -5.26 6.68
CA SER A 38 6.52 -6.57 7.01
C SER A 38 6.08 -7.62 6.00
N CYS A 39 7.03 -8.43 5.54
CA CYS A 39 6.73 -9.54 4.63
C CYS A 39 6.10 -10.67 5.45
N ILE A 40 4.87 -11.07 5.09
CA ILE A 40 4.16 -12.16 5.77
C ILE A 40 4.14 -13.44 4.95
N ASP A 41 4.31 -13.34 3.63
CA ASP A 41 4.41 -14.49 2.76
C ASP A 41 5.23 -14.15 1.52
N GLN A 42 6.04 -15.10 1.07
CA GLN A 42 6.82 -14.94 -0.13
C GLN A 42 6.89 -16.29 -0.85
N GLN A 43 6.39 -16.32 -2.07
CA GLN A 43 6.43 -17.51 -2.92
C GLN A 43 7.38 -17.28 -4.08
N TRP A 44 8.22 -18.25 -4.32
CA TRP A 44 9.22 -18.21 -5.39
C TRP A 44 8.88 -19.18 -6.50
N SER A 45 9.15 -18.79 -7.74
CA SER A 45 9.35 -19.67 -8.89
C SER A 45 8.16 -20.53 -9.31
N GLU A 46 7.01 -19.93 -9.49
CA GLU A 46 6.00 -20.58 -10.31
C GLU A 46 6.35 -20.33 -11.79
N GLN A 47 6.51 -21.39 -12.58
CA GLN A 47 6.79 -21.26 -14.01
C GLN A 47 5.59 -20.67 -14.73
N VAL A 48 5.85 -19.69 -15.58
CA VAL A 48 4.79 -18.98 -16.33
C VAL A 48 5.09 -18.99 -17.82
N ASN A 49 4.02 -18.91 -18.63
CA ASN A 49 4.12 -18.76 -20.08
C ASN A 49 4.34 -17.28 -20.46
N GLU A 50 4.37 -16.99 -21.76
CA GLU A 50 4.58 -15.64 -22.30
C GLU A 50 3.53 -14.62 -21.84
N TYR A 51 2.36 -15.07 -21.37
CA TYR A 51 1.27 -14.22 -20.86
C TYR A 51 1.31 -14.04 -19.34
N GLY A 52 2.31 -14.64 -18.66
CA GLY A 52 2.39 -14.58 -17.20
C GLY A 52 1.45 -15.55 -16.48
N LEU A 53 0.90 -16.53 -17.18
CA LEU A 53 0.00 -17.53 -16.59
C LEU A 53 0.78 -18.78 -16.17
N PRO A 54 0.37 -19.45 -15.05
CA PRO A 54 1.03 -20.67 -14.60
C PRO A 54 1.04 -21.75 -15.67
N VAL A 55 2.14 -22.48 -15.75
CA VAL A 55 2.37 -23.58 -16.69
C VAL A 55 2.42 -24.87 -15.91
N ASP A 56 1.72 -25.90 -16.38
CA ASP A 56 1.78 -27.24 -15.79
C ASP A 56 3.15 -27.90 -16.02
N ASP A 57 3.55 -28.80 -15.14
CA ASP A 57 4.85 -29.50 -15.23
C ASP A 57 5.02 -30.23 -16.56
N ASP A 58 3.92 -30.67 -17.19
CA ASP A 58 3.94 -31.34 -18.47
C ASP A 58 4.21 -30.41 -19.65
N ASP A 59 4.06 -29.09 -19.46
CA ASP A 59 4.22 -28.07 -20.50
C ASP A 59 5.46 -27.19 -20.27
N GLU A 60 6.55 -27.76 -19.74
CA GLU A 60 7.80 -27.03 -19.45
C GLU A 60 8.34 -26.25 -20.65
N ASP A 61 8.11 -26.72 -21.87
CA ASP A 61 8.57 -26.05 -23.09
C ASP A 61 7.87 -24.71 -23.33
N GLU A 62 6.71 -24.48 -22.71
CA GLU A 62 6.00 -23.21 -22.79
C GLU A 62 6.44 -22.20 -21.73
N ALA A 63 7.20 -22.64 -20.74
CA ALA A 63 7.67 -21.78 -19.67
C ALA A 63 8.73 -20.80 -20.19
N VAL A 64 8.46 -19.50 -20.07
CA VAL A 64 9.37 -18.42 -20.49
C VAL A 64 9.94 -17.66 -19.30
N GLY A 65 9.49 -17.95 -18.09
CA GLY A 65 9.95 -17.27 -16.89
C GLY A 65 9.32 -17.80 -15.63
N TYR A 66 9.57 -17.10 -14.53
CA TYR A 66 9.13 -17.47 -13.20
C TYR A 66 8.39 -16.30 -12.57
N GLU A 67 7.27 -16.58 -11.92
CA GLU A 67 6.54 -15.58 -11.16
C GLU A 67 6.99 -15.60 -9.71
N GLN A 68 7.21 -14.43 -9.15
CA GLN A 68 7.44 -14.23 -7.73
C GLN A 68 6.25 -13.49 -7.14
N ARG A 69 5.80 -13.93 -5.98
CA ARG A 69 4.74 -13.29 -5.23
C ARG A 69 5.21 -12.96 -3.83
N ALA A 70 4.92 -11.78 -3.38
CA ALA A 70 5.19 -11.38 -2.01
C ALA A 70 3.97 -10.68 -1.45
N THR A 71 3.60 -11.03 -0.23
CA THR A 71 2.52 -10.39 0.50
C THR A 71 3.10 -9.69 1.72
N ARG A 72 2.84 -8.40 1.85
CA ARG A 72 3.35 -7.58 2.95
C ARG A 72 2.20 -6.98 3.73
N LYS A 73 2.32 -7.04 5.04
CA LYS A 73 1.41 -6.35 5.96
C LYS A 73 1.90 -4.93 6.14
N VAL A 74 1.00 -3.97 6.00
CA VAL A 74 1.28 -2.55 6.13
C VAL A 74 0.47 -1.99 7.28
N GLU A 75 1.13 -1.41 8.28
CA GLU A 75 0.47 -0.66 9.33
C GLU A 75 0.58 0.83 9.00
N TRP A 76 -0.52 1.55 9.08
CA TRP A 76 -0.60 2.95 8.71
C TRP A 76 -1.58 3.70 9.59
N ARG A 77 -1.48 5.02 9.59
CA ARG A 77 -2.42 5.90 10.30
C ARG A 77 -2.54 7.24 9.60
N LEU A 78 -3.58 7.98 9.96
CA LEU A 78 -3.68 9.39 9.61
C LEU A 78 -2.80 10.21 10.58
N ASN A 79 -2.14 11.20 10.04
CA ASN A 79 -1.26 12.08 10.81
C ASN A 79 -1.38 13.50 10.22
N TYR A 80 -1.97 14.42 10.96
CA TYR A 80 -2.24 15.77 10.49
C TYR A 80 -2.21 16.76 11.65
N PHE A 81 -2.13 18.05 11.34
CA PHE A 81 -2.21 19.11 12.32
C PHE A 81 -3.64 19.60 12.46
N ASP A 82 -4.09 19.74 13.70
CA ASP A 82 -5.27 20.54 14.05
C ASP A 82 -4.82 21.80 14.78
N GLY A 83 -5.75 22.58 15.31
CA GLY A 83 -5.41 23.82 16.03
C GLY A 83 -4.65 23.62 17.33
N SER A 84 -4.57 22.40 17.87
CA SER A 84 -3.93 22.08 19.14
C SER A 84 -2.62 21.31 19.00
N GLY A 85 -2.26 20.88 17.80
CA GLY A 85 -1.03 20.16 17.53
C GLY A 85 -1.22 19.02 16.53
N MET A 86 -0.26 18.09 16.54
CA MET A 86 -0.28 16.93 15.67
C MET A 86 -1.25 15.88 16.20
N VAL A 87 -2.26 15.55 15.41
CA VAL A 87 -3.22 14.49 15.72
C VAL A 87 -2.68 13.16 15.24
N LYS A 88 -2.67 12.17 16.12
CA LYS A 88 -2.30 10.80 15.81
C LYS A 88 -3.54 9.93 15.79
N GLY A 89 -3.87 9.43 14.60
CA GLY A 89 -5.03 8.56 14.43
C GLY A 89 -4.80 7.14 14.92
N ASN A 90 -5.83 6.34 14.85
CA ASN A 90 -5.74 4.90 15.12
C ASN A 90 -4.87 4.23 14.08
N VAL A 91 -4.28 3.10 14.45
CA VAL A 91 -3.47 2.30 13.52
C VAL A 91 -4.38 1.36 12.75
N TYR A 92 -4.25 1.38 11.43
CA TYR A 92 -5.00 0.54 10.51
C TYR A 92 -4.06 -0.38 9.75
N THR A 93 -4.60 -1.45 9.20
CA THR A 93 -3.85 -2.43 8.45
C THR A 93 -4.27 -2.44 6.99
N ALA A 94 -3.28 -2.50 6.10
CA ALA A 94 -3.47 -2.78 4.69
C ALA A 94 -2.54 -3.92 4.30
N GLU A 95 -2.77 -4.48 3.13
CA GLU A 95 -1.93 -5.55 2.59
C GLU A 95 -1.45 -5.15 1.20
N LEU A 96 -0.15 -5.29 0.98
CA LEU A 96 0.46 -5.09 -0.33
C LEU A 96 0.81 -6.45 -0.91
N GLU A 97 0.17 -6.79 -2.03
CA GLU A 97 0.46 -8.00 -2.78
C GLU A 97 1.20 -7.63 -4.05
N SER A 98 2.43 -8.12 -4.18
CA SER A 98 3.30 -7.85 -5.32
C SER A 98 3.49 -9.11 -6.14
N HIS A 99 3.26 -9.02 -7.45
CA HIS A 99 3.53 -10.07 -8.43
C HIS A 99 4.60 -9.57 -9.39
N TRP A 100 5.63 -10.33 -9.57
CA TRP A 100 6.70 -10.01 -10.51
C TRP A 100 7.02 -11.23 -11.36
N THR A 101 7.15 -11.03 -12.66
CA THR A 101 7.41 -12.09 -13.61
C THR A 101 8.75 -11.85 -14.30
N GLU A 102 9.71 -12.75 -14.09
CA GLU A 102 10.99 -12.71 -14.78
C GLU A 102 10.77 -13.02 -16.27
N ASN A 103 11.54 -12.38 -17.14
CA ASN A 103 11.50 -12.48 -18.60
C ASN A 103 10.29 -11.86 -19.30
N VAL A 104 9.15 -11.73 -18.63
CA VAL A 104 7.99 -11.02 -19.19
C VAL A 104 8.01 -9.56 -18.78
N HIS A 105 8.86 -9.19 -17.81
CA HIS A 105 9.03 -7.82 -17.29
C HIS A 105 7.74 -7.16 -16.84
N ASP A 106 6.81 -7.96 -16.34
CA ASP A 106 5.54 -7.46 -15.83
C ASP A 106 5.54 -7.51 -14.30
N SER A 107 5.25 -6.36 -13.71
CA SER A 107 5.17 -6.22 -12.27
C SER A 107 3.80 -5.62 -11.94
N LYS A 108 3.06 -6.27 -11.05
CA LYS A 108 1.73 -5.82 -10.62
C LYS A 108 1.70 -5.77 -9.10
N ASP A 109 1.29 -4.61 -8.59
CA ASP A 109 1.17 -4.38 -7.16
C ASP A 109 -0.28 -4.02 -6.83
N TYR A 110 -0.84 -4.72 -5.84
CA TYR A 110 -2.21 -4.51 -5.39
C TYR A 110 -2.21 -4.15 -3.91
N VAL A 111 -2.98 -3.13 -3.55
CA VAL A 111 -3.16 -2.73 -2.16
C VAL A 111 -4.58 -3.03 -1.73
N TYR A 112 -4.72 -3.79 -0.65
CA TYR A 112 -6.00 -4.15 -0.07
C TYR A 112 -6.13 -3.53 1.32
N MET A 113 -7.27 -2.88 1.56
CA MET A 113 -7.58 -2.34 2.88
C MET A 113 -8.18 -3.46 3.74
N LEU A 114 -7.55 -3.73 4.89
CA LEU A 114 -8.00 -4.76 5.82
C LEU A 114 -8.64 -4.08 7.03
N LEU A 115 -9.88 -3.65 6.89
CA LEU A 115 -10.60 -2.93 7.91
C LEU A 115 -11.82 -3.73 8.36
N GLU A 116 -11.91 -4.01 9.66
CA GLU A 116 -13.12 -4.49 10.27
C GLU A 116 -14.14 -3.35 10.35
N ARG A 117 -15.40 -3.67 10.61
CA ARG A 117 -16.48 -2.67 10.64
C ARG A 117 -16.19 -1.55 11.65
N THR A 118 -15.73 -1.90 12.84
CA THR A 118 -15.39 -0.93 13.88
C THR A 118 -14.23 -0.02 13.48
N GLU A 119 -13.25 -0.58 12.79
CA GLU A 119 -12.11 0.17 12.28
C GLU A 119 -12.55 1.11 11.14
N ALA A 120 -13.43 0.66 10.26
CA ALA A 120 -13.96 1.49 9.18
C ALA A 120 -14.77 2.67 9.74
N GLU A 121 -15.57 2.44 10.77
CA GLU A 121 -16.33 3.50 11.46
C GLU A 121 -15.39 4.52 12.12
N ALA A 122 -14.33 4.03 12.78
CA ALA A 122 -13.32 4.90 13.39
C ALA A 122 -12.59 5.74 12.35
N LEU A 123 -12.22 5.14 11.21
CA LEU A 123 -11.57 5.85 10.11
C LEU A 123 -12.48 6.93 9.52
N MET A 124 -13.76 6.64 9.34
CA MET A 124 -14.72 7.64 8.85
C MET A 124 -14.81 8.83 9.79
N GLN A 125 -14.80 8.59 11.10
CA GLN A 125 -14.80 9.68 12.08
C GLN A 125 -13.52 10.50 12.02
N GLU A 126 -12.36 9.83 11.90
CA GLU A 126 -11.07 10.52 11.76
C GLU A 126 -11.01 11.37 10.49
N LEU A 127 -11.57 10.88 9.39
CA LEU A 127 -11.62 11.64 8.13
C LEU A 127 -12.55 12.87 8.25
N ALA A 128 -13.64 12.74 8.99
CA ALA A 128 -14.51 13.88 9.29
C ALA A 128 -13.77 14.92 10.14
N ASP A 129 -13.01 14.48 11.14
CA ASP A 129 -12.21 15.36 12.00
C ASP A 129 -11.12 16.08 11.21
N LEU A 130 -10.47 15.35 10.28
CA LEU A 130 -9.47 15.92 9.36
C LEU A 130 -10.09 17.01 8.47
N ALA A 131 -11.26 16.76 7.91
CA ALA A 131 -11.96 17.73 7.08
C ALA A 131 -12.31 18.99 7.88
N GLU A 132 -12.77 18.83 9.11
CA GLU A 132 -13.05 19.97 9.99
C GLU A 132 -11.79 20.76 10.32
N ALA A 133 -10.67 20.07 10.60
CA ALA A 133 -9.40 20.74 10.86
C ALA A 133 -8.92 21.56 9.65
N ASN A 134 -9.11 21.04 8.44
CA ASN A 134 -8.77 21.75 7.19
C ASN A 134 -9.64 22.99 7.00
N ILE A 135 -10.92 22.91 7.30
CA ILE A 135 -11.84 24.05 7.24
C ILE A 135 -11.40 25.13 8.22
N GLN A 136 -11.09 24.77 9.45
CA GLN A 136 -10.63 25.72 10.48
C GLN A 136 -9.31 26.40 10.07
N ALA A 137 -8.37 25.64 9.51
CA ALA A 137 -7.11 26.19 9.02
C ALA A 137 -7.34 27.19 7.89
N ALA A 138 -8.24 26.90 6.96
CA ALA A 138 -8.59 27.79 5.85
C ALA A 138 -9.23 29.09 6.37
N ARG A 139 -10.12 28.98 7.34
CA ARG A 139 -10.76 30.18 7.97
C ARG A 139 -9.74 31.09 8.65
N LYS A 140 -8.74 30.52 9.31
CA LYS A 140 -7.66 31.31 9.95
C LYS A 140 -6.83 32.08 8.95
N GLN A 141 -6.65 31.58 7.73
CA GLN A 141 -5.91 32.27 6.67
C GLN A 141 -6.70 33.43 6.06
N LEU A 142 -8.02 33.40 6.13
CA LEU A 142 -8.88 34.45 5.58
C LEU A 142 -9.10 35.61 6.52
N PHE A 143 -8.80 35.47 7.77
CA PHE A 143 -8.95 36.44 8.81
C PHE A 143 -7.63 36.68 9.55
#